data_0c6f10f025db4af6bd1e9b4c1081030b
#
_entry.id   0c6f10f025db4af6bd1e9b4c1081030b
#
_cell.length_a   1.000
_cell.length_b   1.000
_cell.length_c   1.000
_cell.angle_alpha   90.00
_cell.angle_beta   90.00
_cell.angle_gamma   90.00
#
_symmetry.space_group_name_H-M   'P 1'
#
loop_
_entity.id
_entity.type
_entity.pdbx_description
1 polymer ?
#
loop_
_entity_poly.entity_id
_entity_poly.type
_entity_poly.pdbx_seq_one_letter_code
_entity_poly.pdbx_strand_id
1 'polypeptide(L)'
;MLCVQGGPVHKTAAVLLLMASTVSAQPHASRLRFEISVPATNSADALDGRVLLAISTDEKREPRFQIEEQEAKSQQLFGVDVVALKPGIAVTIDGSALGYPVRSLDQLPAGDYYVQAVLNVYDTFKRADGHVLKLPPDQGEGQQWNRKPGNPYSKPVKIHVDPSAGGTIRVSLTEKIPPIPPPGDSKYVKYVRVQSKLLSDFWGRDRRDLFRQ
;
A
#
# COMPACT_ATOMS: atom_id res chain seq x y z
N MET A 1 -24.19 -36.33 -89.73
CA MET A 1 -24.75 -35.16 -89.11
C MET A 1 -24.61 -35.39 -87.56
N LEU A 2 -23.50 -35.00 -87.01
CA LEU A 2 -23.19 -35.22 -85.54
C LEU A 2 -23.35 -33.93 -84.80
N CYS A 3 -24.27 -33.93 -83.89
CA CYS A 3 -24.39 -32.86 -82.88
C CYS A 3 -23.42 -33.08 -81.73
N VAL A 4 -22.56 -32.13 -81.44
CA VAL A 4 -21.69 -32.11 -80.25
C VAL A 4 -22.33 -31.16 -79.27
N GLN A 5 -22.74 -31.74 -78.15
CA GLN A 5 -23.25 -30.97 -76.94
C GLN A 5 -22.04 -30.53 -76.11
N GLY A 6 -21.93 -29.21 -75.90
CA GLY A 6 -20.99 -28.66 -74.97
C GLY A 6 -21.57 -28.66 -73.51
N GLY A 7 -20.83 -29.29 -72.64
CA GLY A 7 -21.17 -29.29 -71.19
C GLY A 7 -20.71 -28.02 -70.43
N PRO A 8 -21.33 -27.61 -69.36
CA PRO A 8 -21.00 -26.38 -68.62
C PRO A 8 -19.73 -26.53 -67.81
N VAL A 9 -18.85 -25.55 -67.93
CA VAL A 9 -17.62 -25.42 -67.14
C VAL A 9 -17.98 -24.80 -65.80
N HIS A 10 -17.94 -25.58 -64.72
CA HIS A 10 -18.06 -25.08 -63.35
C HIS A 10 -16.76 -24.37 -62.91
N LYS A 11 -16.81 -23.06 -62.77
CA LYS A 11 -15.74 -22.29 -62.16
C LYS A 11 -15.86 -22.41 -60.63
N THR A 12 -15.01 -23.22 -60.02
CA THR A 12 -14.89 -23.31 -58.57
C THR A 12 -14.09 -22.11 -58.07
N ALA A 13 -14.74 -21.14 -57.45
CA ALA A 13 -14.09 -20.03 -56.77
C ALA A 13 -13.61 -20.53 -55.40
N ALA A 14 -12.31 -20.67 -55.21
CA ALA A 14 -11.70 -20.93 -53.90
C ALA A 14 -11.69 -19.65 -53.09
N VAL A 15 -12.54 -19.57 -52.05
CA VAL A 15 -12.52 -18.47 -51.07
C VAL A 15 -11.44 -18.79 -50.04
N LEU A 16 -10.31 -18.05 -50.13
CA LEU A 16 -9.25 -18.11 -49.13
C LEU A 16 -9.70 -17.30 -47.90
N LEU A 17 -10.09 -17.99 -46.81
CA LEU A 17 -10.41 -17.38 -45.52
C LEU A 17 -9.11 -17.07 -44.80
N LEU A 18 -8.68 -15.78 -44.81
CA LEU A 18 -7.57 -15.30 -43.99
C LEU A 18 -8.05 -15.25 -42.52
N MET A 19 -7.66 -16.24 -41.70
CA MET A 19 -7.80 -16.19 -40.25
C MET A 19 -6.79 -15.19 -39.68
N ALA A 20 -7.22 -13.97 -39.42
CA ALA A 20 -6.44 -13.00 -38.62
C ALA A 20 -6.38 -13.46 -37.19
N SER A 21 -5.29 -14.09 -36.77
CA SER A 21 -5.01 -14.42 -35.39
C SER A 21 -4.76 -13.11 -34.62
N THR A 22 -5.77 -12.64 -33.89
CA THR A 22 -5.58 -11.58 -32.90
C THR A 22 -4.76 -12.15 -31.76
N VAL A 23 -3.47 -11.83 -31.74
CA VAL A 23 -2.62 -12.08 -30.57
C VAL A 23 -3.11 -11.14 -29.48
N SER A 24 -3.95 -11.64 -28.57
CA SER A 24 -4.25 -10.97 -27.31
C SER A 24 -2.94 -10.91 -26.50
N ALA A 25 -2.36 -9.71 -26.42
CA ALA A 25 -1.29 -9.46 -25.47
C ALA A 25 -1.86 -9.68 -24.07
N GLN A 26 -1.60 -10.84 -23.46
CA GLN A 26 -1.88 -11.06 -22.05
C GLN A 26 -1.01 -10.07 -21.28
N PRO A 27 -1.59 -9.35 -20.29
CA PRO A 27 -0.78 -8.55 -19.39
C PRO A 27 0.23 -9.49 -18.72
N HIS A 28 1.50 -9.26 -18.98
CA HIS A 28 2.56 -9.99 -18.28
C HIS A 28 2.46 -9.63 -16.81
N ALA A 29 2.08 -10.61 -15.98
CA ALA A 29 2.15 -10.43 -14.55
C ALA A 29 3.58 -10.02 -14.19
N SER A 30 3.73 -8.93 -13.45
CA SER A 30 5.03 -8.44 -13.01
C SER A 30 5.80 -9.58 -12.34
N ARG A 31 7.04 -9.77 -12.80
CA ARG A 31 7.97 -10.66 -12.12
C ARG A 31 8.54 -10.02 -10.86
N LEU A 32 8.49 -8.70 -10.78
CA LEU A 32 8.94 -7.95 -9.62
C LEU A 32 7.87 -8.01 -8.51
N ARG A 33 8.30 -8.38 -7.31
CA ARG A 33 7.45 -8.34 -6.13
C ARG A 33 8.24 -8.01 -4.87
N PHE A 34 7.57 -7.36 -3.95
CA PHE A 34 8.07 -7.13 -2.61
C PHE A 34 7.32 -8.04 -1.63
N GLU A 35 8.06 -8.80 -0.84
CA GLU A 35 7.54 -9.61 0.27
C GLU A 35 7.81 -8.85 1.56
N ILE A 36 6.76 -8.34 2.20
CA ILE A 36 6.85 -7.48 3.38
C ILE A 36 6.30 -8.23 4.59
N SER A 37 7.07 -8.31 5.66
CA SER A 37 6.68 -9.04 6.88
C SER A 37 6.92 -8.23 8.14
N VAL A 38 6.10 -8.48 9.17
CA VAL A 38 6.32 -7.98 10.54
C VAL A 38 6.95 -9.11 11.35
N PRO A 39 8.17 -8.96 11.87
CA PRO A 39 8.78 -10.01 12.69
C PRO A 39 8.02 -10.19 14.03
N ALA A 40 8.05 -11.42 14.59
CA ALA A 40 7.36 -11.72 15.84
C ALA A 40 7.88 -10.91 17.04
N THR A 41 9.08 -10.35 16.94
CA THR A 41 9.66 -9.43 17.94
C THR A 41 8.92 -8.09 17.98
N ASN A 42 8.24 -7.70 16.88
CA ASN A 42 7.53 -6.42 16.76
C ASN A 42 6.02 -6.54 16.97
N SER A 43 5.45 -7.73 16.85
CA SER A 43 4.06 -8.00 17.21
C SER A 43 3.91 -9.47 17.58
N ALA A 44 3.18 -9.74 18.67
CA ALA A 44 2.76 -11.10 19.03
C ALA A 44 1.43 -11.46 18.36
N ASP A 45 0.59 -10.44 18.10
CA ASP A 45 -0.76 -10.61 17.58
C ASP A 45 -0.82 -10.40 16.07
N ALA A 46 -1.85 -10.97 15.45
CA ALA A 46 -2.18 -10.71 14.07
C ALA A 46 -2.71 -9.27 13.90
N LEU A 47 -2.29 -8.59 12.83
CA LEU A 47 -2.58 -7.19 12.60
C LEU A 47 -3.51 -7.00 11.41
N ASP A 48 -4.48 -6.11 11.57
CA ASP A 48 -5.28 -5.56 10.48
C ASP A 48 -4.68 -4.23 10.05
N GLY A 49 -4.75 -3.89 8.77
CA GLY A 49 -4.23 -2.61 8.31
C GLY A 49 -3.97 -2.55 6.81
N ARG A 50 -3.16 -1.56 6.44
CA ARG A 50 -2.67 -1.40 5.07
C ARG A 50 -1.16 -1.37 5.06
N VAL A 51 -0.54 -2.30 4.34
CA VAL A 51 0.89 -2.28 4.06
C VAL A 51 1.14 -1.29 2.94
N LEU A 52 2.02 -0.34 3.19
CA LEU A 52 2.42 0.74 2.28
C LEU A 52 3.90 0.59 1.95
N LEU A 53 4.23 0.65 0.67
CA LEU A 53 5.58 0.58 0.13
C LEU A 53 5.90 1.91 -0.53
N ALA A 54 6.78 2.70 0.06
CA ALA A 54 7.28 3.95 -0.47
C ALA A 54 8.60 3.70 -1.22
N ILE A 55 8.70 4.20 -2.44
CA ILE A 55 9.86 4.06 -3.33
C ILE A 55 10.28 5.44 -3.80
N SER A 56 11.52 5.84 -3.51
CA SER A 56 12.05 7.18 -3.78
C SER A 56 13.37 7.13 -4.52
N THR A 57 13.62 8.13 -5.35
CA THR A 57 14.93 8.40 -5.95
C THR A 57 15.79 9.35 -5.12
N ASP A 58 15.23 9.98 -4.08
CA ASP A 58 15.92 10.95 -3.21
C ASP A 58 16.30 10.32 -1.87
N GLU A 59 17.58 10.44 -1.51
CA GLU A 59 18.14 9.92 -0.25
C GLU A 59 18.05 10.87 0.94
N LYS A 60 17.69 12.15 0.70
CA LYS A 60 17.75 13.21 1.72
C LYS A 60 16.77 13.02 2.88
N ARG A 61 15.68 12.31 2.64
CA ARG A 61 14.66 12.01 3.65
C ARG A 61 14.26 10.54 3.52
N GLU A 62 13.69 9.96 4.58
CA GLU A 62 13.08 8.64 4.50
C GLU A 62 11.94 8.64 3.47
N PRO A 63 11.83 7.62 2.60
CA PRO A 63 10.81 7.54 1.55
C PRO A 63 9.39 7.79 2.04
N ARG A 64 9.02 7.30 3.24
CA ARG A 64 7.68 7.51 3.84
C ARG A 64 7.33 8.98 4.06
N PHE A 65 8.30 9.89 4.08
CA PHE A 65 8.09 11.34 4.25
C PHE A 65 8.18 12.12 2.95
N GLN A 66 8.28 11.43 1.82
CA GLN A 66 8.43 12.04 0.49
C GLN A 66 7.18 11.83 -0.38
N ILE A 67 6.09 11.38 0.22
CA ILE A 67 4.81 11.18 -0.45
C ILE A 67 3.99 12.46 -0.26
N GLU A 68 3.70 13.12 -1.39
CA GLU A 68 2.95 14.38 -1.41
C GLU A 68 1.64 14.16 -2.16
N GLU A 69 0.52 14.36 -1.48
CA GLU A 69 -0.81 14.12 -2.04
C GLU A 69 -1.25 15.20 -3.02
N GLN A 70 -0.67 16.39 -2.94
CA GLN A 70 -1.05 17.57 -3.70
C GLN A 70 -0.07 17.95 -4.80
N GLU A 71 1.04 17.23 -4.93
CA GLU A 71 2.08 17.55 -5.90
C GLU A 71 2.28 16.43 -6.92
N ALA A 72 2.36 16.81 -8.21
CA ALA A 72 2.66 15.88 -9.30
C ALA A 72 4.06 15.24 -9.20
N LYS A 73 4.93 15.77 -8.36
CA LYS A 73 6.31 15.29 -8.13
C LYS A 73 6.45 14.37 -6.93
N SER A 74 5.34 13.83 -6.40
CA SER A 74 5.39 12.85 -5.32
C SER A 74 6.25 11.65 -5.70
N GLN A 75 6.94 11.08 -4.71
CA GLN A 75 7.58 9.79 -4.86
C GLN A 75 6.53 8.67 -4.93
N GLN A 76 6.95 7.47 -5.28
CA GLN A 76 6.02 6.37 -5.53
C GLN A 76 5.53 5.74 -4.23
N LEU A 77 4.23 5.46 -4.17
CA LEU A 77 3.59 4.74 -3.07
C LEU A 77 2.71 3.63 -3.63
N PHE A 78 2.88 2.41 -3.11
CA PHE A 78 2.02 1.26 -3.40
C PHE A 78 1.41 0.74 -2.11
N GLY A 79 0.23 0.13 -2.18
CA GLY A 79 -0.40 -0.37 -0.96
C GLY A 79 -1.37 -1.50 -1.17
N VAL A 80 -1.41 -2.42 -0.18
CA VAL A 80 -2.36 -3.53 -0.09
C VAL A 80 -2.95 -3.61 1.31
N ASP A 81 -4.24 -3.92 1.38
CA ASP A 81 -4.92 -4.13 2.66
C ASP A 81 -4.62 -5.55 3.18
N VAL A 82 -4.49 -5.65 4.49
CA VAL A 82 -4.26 -6.92 5.18
C VAL A 82 -5.27 -7.12 6.30
N VAL A 83 -5.71 -8.37 6.44
CA VAL A 83 -6.61 -8.79 7.52
C VAL A 83 -5.96 -9.95 8.24
N ALA A 84 -5.84 -9.82 9.56
CA ALA A 84 -5.24 -10.82 10.43
C ALA A 84 -3.84 -11.26 9.96
N LEU A 85 -2.99 -10.33 9.53
CA LEU A 85 -1.61 -10.59 9.13
C LEU A 85 -0.82 -11.12 10.33
N LYS A 86 -0.46 -12.39 10.29
CA LYS A 86 0.30 -13.03 11.37
C LYS A 86 1.77 -12.61 11.32
N PRO A 87 2.41 -12.43 12.48
CA PRO A 87 3.86 -12.18 12.55
C PRO A 87 4.65 -13.24 11.79
N GLY A 88 5.68 -12.80 11.06
CA GLY A 88 6.52 -13.67 10.24
C GLY A 88 5.94 -14.07 8.88
N ILE A 89 4.64 -13.87 8.66
CA ILE A 89 4.02 -14.10 7.35
C ILE A 89 4.21 -12.87 6.49
N ALA A 90 4.68 -13.08 5.25
CA ALA A 90 4.87 -12.00 4.30
C ALA A 90 3.59 -11.71 3.53
N VAL A 91 3.32 -10.43 3.30
CA VAL A 91 2.36 -9.93 2.32
C VAL A 91 3.10 -9.53 1.05
N THR A 92 2.50 -9.81 -0.10
CA THR A 92 3.09 -9.50 -1.40
C THR A 92 2.52 -8.20 -1.94
N ILE A 93 3.40 -7.30 -2.39
CA ILE A 93 3.09 -6.16 -3.24
C ILE A 93 3.75 -6.43 -4.60
N ASP A 94 2.95 -6.56 -5.63
CA ASP A 94 3.37 -6.83 -7.01
C ASP A 94 2.69 -5.87 -7.99
N GLY A 95 2.75 -6.15 -9.28
CA GLY A 95 2.15 -5.32 -10.34
C GLY A 95 0.63 -5.16 -10.24
N SER A 96 -0.08 -5.96 -9.44
CA SER A 96 -1.51 -5.84 -9.18
C SER A 96 -1.86 -4.81 -8.10
N ALA A 97 -0.89 -4.43 -7.26
CA ALA A 97 -1.09 -3.45 -6.21
C ALA A 97 -1.28 -2.05 -6.80
N LEU A 98 -2.30 -1.35 -6.29
CA LEU A 98 -2.53 0.04 -6.68
C LEU A 98 -1.42 0.95 -6.16
N GLY A 99 -0.93 1.82 -7.04
CA GLY A 99 0.09 2.80 -6.73
C GLY A 99 -0.25 4.22 -7.16
N TYR A 100 0.55 5.17 -6.68
CA TYR A 100 0.55 6.58 -7.04
C TYR A 100 1.98 7.13 -6.95
N PRO A 101 2.45 8.00 -7.86
CA PRO A 101 1.84 8.47 -9.11
C PRO A 101 1.70 7.40 -10.19
N VAL A 102 2.61 6.41 -10.27
CA VAL A 102 2.41 5.28 -11.20
C VAL A 102 1.44 4.27 -10.61
N ARG A 103 0.60 3.70 -11.48
CA ARG A 103 -0.51 2.84 -11.03
C ARG A 103 -0.10 1.42 -10.70
N SER A 104 1.03 0.96 -11.20
CA SER A 104 1.52 -0.41 -11.04
C SER A 104 3.03 -0.43 -10.90
N LEU A 105 3.57 -1.38 -10.14
CA LEU A 105 5.02 -1.64 -10.08
C LEU A 105 5.63 -1.93 -11.45
N ASP A 106 4.86 -2.48 -12.38
CA ASP A 106 5.30 -2.77 -13.75
C ASP A 106 5.64 -1.51 -14.56
N GLN A 107 5.11 -0.36 -14.14
CA GLN A 107 5.34 0.94 -14.78
C GLN A 107 6.51 1.70 -14.16
N LEU A 108 7.12 1.15 -13.10
CA LEU A 108 8.27 1.78 -12.47
C LEU A 108 9.47 1.69 -13.43
N PRO A 109 10.16 2.80 -13.74
CA PRO A 109 11.38 2.74 -14.54
C PRO A 109 12.46 1.89 -13.84
N ALA A 110 13.28 1.18 -14.62
CA ALA A 110 14.45 0.51 -14.06
C ALA A 110 15.43 1.56 -13.51
N GLY A 111 15.97 1.34 -12.32
CA GLY A 111 16.87 2.28 -11.66
C GLY A 111 17.17 1.98 -10.20
N ASP A 112 17.95 2.85 -9.59
CA ASP A 112 18.29 2.76 -8.16
C ASP A 112 17.29 3.56 -7.33
N TYR A 113 16.76 2.92 -6.30
CA TYR A 113 15.73 3.50 -5.45
C TYR A 113 16.05 3.26 -3.96
N TYR A 114 15.55 4.17 -3.14
CA TYR A 114 15.44 4.00 -1.70
C TYR A 114 14.03 3.48 -1.41
N VAL A 115 13.93 2.31 -0.79
CA VAL A 115 12.67 1.63 -0.53
C VAL A 115 12.43 1.54 0.96
N GLN A 116 11.20 1.82 1.38
CA GLN A 116 10.76 1.72 2.77
C GLN A 116 9.32 1.24 2.83
N ALA A 117 9.03 0.35 3.77
CA ALA A 117 7.66 -0.12 3.99
C ALA A 117 7.16 0.26 5.39
N VAL A 118 5.84 0.48 5.48
CA VAL A 118 5.11 0.79 6.72
C VAL A 118 3.82 -0.02 6.74
N LEU A 119 3.47 -0.60 7.88
CA LEU A 119 2.12 -1.13 8.10
C LEU A 119 1.31 -0.08 8.89
N ASN A 120 0.33 0.53 8.24
CA ASN A 120 -0.65 1.38 8.91
C ASN A 120 -1.69 0.49 9.60
N VAL A 121 -1.54 0.30 10.89
CA VAL A 121 -2.35 -0.62 11.70
C VAL A 121 -3.75 -0.02 11.92
N TYR A 122 -4.77 -0.86 11.76
CA TYR A 122 -6.18 -0.49 11.96
C TYR A 122 -6.72 -1.07 13.26
N ASP A 123 -7.59 -0.31 13.92
CA ASP A 123 -8.42 -0.77 15.01
C ASP A 123 -9.84 -1.09 14.54
N THR A 124 -10.56 -1.90 15.32
CA THR A 124 -11.95 -2.23 15.04
C THR A 124 -12.87 -1.25 15.77
N PHE A 125 -13.66 -0.50 15.00
CA PHE A 125 -14.65 0.43 15.51
C PHE A 125 -16.06 -0.14 15.33
N LYS A 126 -16.81 -0.21 16.44
CA LYS A 126 -18.22 -0.61 16.45
C LYS A 126 -19.06 0.65 16.56
N ARG A 127 -19.85 0.94 15.53
CA ARG A 127 -20.74 2.09 15.48
C ARG A 127 -22.08 1.78 16.15
N ALA A 128 -22.77 2.82 16.61
CA ALA A 128 -24.09 2.69 17.23
C ALA A 128 -25.16 2.13 16.28
N ASP A 129 -24.98 2.27 14.98
CA ASP A 129 -25.85 1.71 13.92
C ASP A 129 -25.56 0.23 13.62
N GLY A 130 -24.68 -0.42 14.38
CA GLY A 130 -24.30 -1.82 14.24
C GLY A 130 -23.19 -2.10 13.23
N HIS A 131 -22.74 -1.11 12.45
CA HIS A 131 -21.63 -1.31 11.52
C HIS A 131 -20.30 -1.49 12.26
N VAL A 132 -19.48 -2.40 11.74
CA VAL A 132 -18.11 -2.64 12.23
C VAL A 132 -17.13 -2.20 11.14
N LEU A 133 -16.24 -1.27 11.49
CA LEU A 133 -15.25 -0.70 10.58
C LEU A 133 -13.84 -0.97 11.11
N LYS A 134 -12.90 -1.19 10.20
CA LYS A 134 -11.46 -1.26 10.51
C LYS A 134 -10.81 -0.01 9.93
N LEU A 135 -10.31 0.85 10.79
CA LEU A 135 -9.76 2.17 10.43
C LEU A 135 -8.52 2.47 11.28
N PRO A 136 -7.58 3.29 10.78
CA PRO A 136 -6.46 3.74 11.59
C PRO A 136 -6.98 4.71 12.67
N PRO A 137 -6.76 4.42 13.98
CA PRO A 137 -7.07 5.39 15.03
C PRO A 137 -6.08 6.55 14.96
N ASP A 138 -6.56 7.77 15.19
CA ASP A 138 -5.72 8.94 15.42
C ASP A 138 -5.18 8.91 16.85
N GLN A 139 -3.89 9.05 17.02
CA GLN A 139 -3.21 9.11 18.31
C GLN A 139 -2.52 10.47 18.56
N GLY A 140 -2.92 11.52 17.78
CA GLY A 140 -2.38 12.88 17.83
C GLY A 140 -1.49 13.25 16.65
N GLU A 141 -1.32 12.32 15.67
CA GLU A 141 -0.56 12.55 14.44
C GLU A 141 -1.39 13.16 13.30
N GLY A 142 -2.71 13.33 13.50
CA GLY A 142 -3.62 13.89 12.50
C GLY A 142 -3.87 12.94 11.32
N GLN A 143 -4.03 11.65 11.57
CA GLN A 143 -4.25 10.59 10.55
C GLN A 143 -3.06 10.37 9.61
N GLN A 144 -1.87 10.85 9.96
CA GLN A 144 -0.66 10.68 9.14
C GLN A 144 -0.06 9.28 9.34
N TRP A 145 -0.34 8.35 8.43
CA TRP A 145 0.12 6.96 8.47
C TRP A 145 1.65 6.82 8.66
N ASN A 146 2.42 7.76 8.10
CA ASN A 146 3.88 7.78 8.14
C ASN A 146 4.46 8.24 9.49
N ARG A 147 3.61 8.74 10.40
CA ARG A 147 3.99 9.22 11.75
C ARG A 147 3.18 8.59 12.87
N LYS A 148 2.19 7.76 12.53
CA LYS A 148 1.29 7.17 13.51
C LYS A 148 2.05 6.28 14.51
N PRO A 149 1.98 6.58 15.81
CA PRO A 149 2.62 5.78 16.85
C PRO A 149 2.21 4.31 16.79
N GLY A 150 3.19 3.43 17.01
CA GLY A 150 2.97 1.99 17.01
C GLY A 150 2.96 1.32 15.63
N ASN A 151 2.88 2.07 14.53
CA ASN A 151 3.00 1.49 13.20
C ASN A 151 4.38 0.85 13.01
N PRO A 152 4.44 -0.46 12.64
CA PRO A 152 5.68 -1.10 12.25
C PRO A 152 6.20 -0.52 10.93
N TYR A 153 7.51 -0.33 10.83
CA TYR A 153 8.13 0.15 9.58
C TYR A 153 9.53 -0.45 9.38
N SER A 154 10.05 -0.39 8.16
CA SER A 154 11.41 -0.78 7.82
C SER A 154 12.35 0.42 7.79
N LYS A 155 13.64 0.18 8.00
CA LYS A 155 14.66 1.17 7.62
C LYS A 155 14.65 1.34 6.09
N PRO A 156 15.00 2.53 5.55
CA PRO A 156 15.22 2.70 4.12
C PRO A 156 16.37 1.82 3.63
N VAL A 157 16.18 1.19 2.47
CA VAL A 157 17.22 0.38 1.83
C VAL A 157 17.39 0.84 0.40
N LYS A 158 18.64 1.08 -0.04
CA LYS A 158 18.96 1.35 -1.44
C LYS A 158 19.02 0.04 -2.21
N ILE A 159 18.26 -0.05 -3.30
CA ILE A 159 18.19 -1.24 -4.15
C ILE A 159 18.11 -0.83 -5.62
N HIS A 160 18.60 -1.70 -6.50
CA HIS A 160 18.30 -1.60 -7.92
C HIS A 160 17.00 -2.35 -8.21
N VAL A 161 16.08 -1.68 -8.90
CA VAL A 161 14.78 -2.23 -9.30
C VAL A 161 14.72 -2.27 -10.83
N ASP A 162 14.41 -3.44 -11.36
CA ASP A 162 14.09 -3.62 -12.78
C ASP A 162 12.83 -4.50 -12.90
N PRO A 163 11.66 -3.90 -13.16
CA PRO A 163 10.41 -4.66 -13.29
C PRO A 163 10.46 -5.72 -14.39
N SER A 164 11.24 -5.49 -15.45
CA SER A 164 11.34 -6.42 -16.57
C SER A 164 12.18 -7.66 -16.22
N ALA A 165 13.23 -7.49 -15.43
CA ALA A 165 14.06 -8.59 -14.94
C ALA A 165 13.33 -9.41 -13.87
N GLY A 166 12.44 -8.77 -13.15
CA GLY A 166 11.68 -9.39 -12.08
C GLY A 166 12.49 -9.62 -10.79
N GLY A 167 11.99 -10.54 -9.98
CA GLY A 167 12.64 -10.92 -8.73
C GLY A 167 11.78 -10.64 -7.50
N THR A 168 12.26 -11.15 -6.36
CA THR A 168 11.60 -10.97 -5.06
C THR A 168 12.51 -10.18 -4.12
N ILE A 169 12.02 -9.05 -3.65
CA ILE A 169 12.70 -8.19 -2.69
C ILE A 169 12.01 -8.36 -1.34
N ARG A 170 12.77 -8.74 -0.31
CA ARG A 170 12.23 -8.95 1.03
C ARG A 170 12.49 -7.74 1.89
N VAL A 171 11.42 -7.25 2.54
CA VAL A 171 11.45 -6.10 3.45
C VAL A 171 10.85 -6.50 4.79
N SER A 172 11.60 -6.33 5.87
CA SER A 172 11.14 -6.63 7.23
C SER A 172 10.87 -5.34 8.00
N LEU A 173 9.69 -5.26 8.62
CA LEU A 173 9.27 -4.11 9.44
C LEU A 173 9.82 -4.25 10.86
N THR A 174 11.11 -3.94 11.01
CA THR A 174 11.87 -4.16 12.26
C THR A 174 11.73 -3.05 13.28
N GLU A 175 11.27 -1.87 12.86
CA GLU A 175 11.14 -0.69 13.71
C GLU A 175 9.67 -0.45 14.05
N LYS A 176 9.42 0.35 15.11
CA LYS A 176 8.10 0.90 15.45
C LYS A 176 8.18 2.41 15.57
N ILE A 177 7.17 3.11 15.05
CA ILE A 177 7.06 4.56 15.24
C ILE A 177 6.81 4.83 16.73
N PRO A 178 7.67 5.67 17.37
CA PRO A 178 7.56 5.93 18.80
C PRO A 178 6.29 6.72 19.14
N PRO A 179 5.82 6.65 20.39
CA PRO A 179 4.75 7.51 20.89
C PRO A 179 5.09 9.00 20.72
N ILE A 180 4.09 9.82 20.45
CA ILE A 180 4.23 11.27 20.43
C ILE A 180 4.49 11.74 21.88
N PRO A 181 5.61 12.42 22.14
CA PRO A 181 5.87 12.91 23.48
C PRO A 181 4.79 13.94 23.87
N PRO A 182 4.34 13.95 25.14
CA PRO A 182 3.43 14.99 25.59
C PRO A 182 4.11 16.36 25.43
N PRO A 183 3.34 17.40 25.09
CA PRO A 183 3.89 18.74 25.00
C PRO A 183 4.46 19.16 26.36
N GLY A 184 5.66 19.73 26.33
CA GLY A 184 6.31 20.26 27.53
C GLY A 184 5.80 21.65 27.90
N ASP A 185 5.87 21.99 29.20
CA ASP A 185 5.60 23.33 29.67
C ASP A 185 6.60 24.34 29.07
N SER A 186 6.12 25.53 28.76
CA SER A 186 6.97 26.67 28.37
C SER A 186 6.84 27.80 29.40
N LYS A 187 7.58 28.90 29.16
CA LYS A 187 7.47 30.10 30.02
C LYS A 187 6.04 30.64 30.12
N TYR A 188 5.26 30.50 29.02
CA TYR A 188 3.94 31.13 28.91
C TYR A 188 2.79 30.11 28.77
N VAL A 189 3.09 28.81 28.65
CA VAL A 189 2.07 27.77 28.42
C VAL A 189 2.31 26.63 29.37
N LYS A 190 1.26 26.24 30.06
CA LYS A 190 1.20 25.05 30.92
C LYS A 190 0.25 24.03 30.34
N TYR A 191 0.63 22.77 30.39
CA TYR A 191 -0.22 21.66 29.97
C TYR A 191 -0.68 20.89 31.19
N VAL A 192 -1.98 20.93 31.44
CA VAL A 192 -2.59 20.26 32.60
C VAL A 192 -3.42 19.09 32.09
N ARG A 193 -3.18 17.93 32.69
CA ARG A 193 -3.94 16.70 32.37
C ARG A 193 -4.95 16.47 33.49
N VAL A 194 -6.24 16.52 33.17
CA VAL A 194 -7.33 16.36 34.11
C VAL A 194 -8.16 15.12 33.75
N GLN A 195 -8.43 14.28 34.73
CA GLN A 195 -9.39 13.19 34.56
C GLN A 195 -10.80 13.76 34.81
N SER A 196 -11.63 13.73 33.80
CA SER A 196 -13.01 14.20 33.88
C SER A 196 -13.96 13.07 34.25
N LYS A 197 -14.47 13.08 35.49
CA LYS A 197 -15.48 12.09 35.92
C LYS A 197 -16.76 12.19 35.09
N LEU A 198 -17.25 13.39 34.82
CA LEU A 198 -18.48 13.61 34.04
C LEU A 198 -18.35 13.04 32.60
N LEU A 199 -17.23 13.29 31.90
CA LEU A 199 -17.00 12.75 30.57
C LEU A 199 -16.76 11.24 30.60
N SER A 200 -16.11 10.73 31.65
CA SER A 200 -15.91 9.29 31.82
C SER A 200 -17.24 8.56 32.03
N ASP A 201 -18.11 9.10 32.88
CA ASP A 201 -19.45 8.55 33.10
C ASP A 201 -20.31 8.61 31.85
N PHE A 202 -20.29 9.73 31.10
CA PHE A 202 -21.06 9.90 29.88
C PHE A 202 -20.61 8.90 28.77
N TRP A 203 -19.31 8.69 28.61
CA TRP A 203 -18.76 7.82 27.57
C TRP A 203 -18.60 6.36 28.01
N GLY A 204 -18.83 6.03 29.28
CA GLY A 204 -18.62 4.68 29.83
C GLY A 204 -17.17 4.21 29.80
N ARG A 205 -16.20 5.13 29.73
CA ARG A 205 -14.75 4.84 29.71
C ARG A 205 -13.96 5.98 30.32
N ASP A 206 -12.77 5.66 30.81
CA ASP A 206 -11.88 6.68 31.39
C ASP A 206 -11.48 7.74 30.35
N ARG A 207 -11.73 9.01 30.67
CA ARG A 207 -11.42 10.17 29.82
C ARG A 207 -10.44 11.08 30.53
N ARG A 208 -9.29 11.25 29.88
CA ARG A 208 -8.23 12.16 30.34
C ARG A 208 -8.02 13.19 29.25
N ASP A 209 -8.35 14.43 29.55
CA ASP A 209 -8.21 15.52 28.61
C ASP A 209 -6.96 16.35 28.95
N LEU A 210 -6.26 16.80 27.91
CA LEU A 210 -5.10 17.69 28.03
C LEU A 210 -5.57 19.11 27.72
N PHE A 211 -5.41 20.01 28.70
CA PHE A 211 -5.75 21.41 28.55
C PHE A 211 -4.47 22.25 28.41
N ARG A 212 -4.53 23.24 27.52
CA ARG A 212 -3.53 24.27 27.35
C ARG A 212 -4.00 25.53 28.05
N GLN A 213 -3.23 26.07 28.98
CA GLN A 213 -3.43 27.35 29.62
C GLN A 213 -2.31 28.32 29.26
#